data_b028e6a014bd1773afeab09741ddb4ac
#
_entry.id   b028e6a014bd1773afeab09741ddb4ac
#
_cell.length_a   1.000
_cell.length_b   1.000
_cell.length_c   1.000
_cell.angle_alpha   90.00
_cell.angle_beta   90.00
_cell.angle_gamma   90.00
#
_symmetry.space_group_name_H-M   'P 1'
#
loop_
_entity.id
_entity.type
_entity.pdbx_description
1 polymer ?
#
loop_
_entity_poly.entity_id
_entity_poly.type
_entity_poly.pdbx_seq_one_letter_code
_entity_poly.pdbx_strand_id
1 'polypeptide(L)'
;STLFPYTTLFRSDRDELKRIRNDVGSQLALMECKPRHNTVDTPTLFWAGIPGNEADFPAEESFYTFLGQALCLFVEETNYKSSLSPFGIKMVDRVSGRPLHIDISDLPMKKGITTNRNKFILGPSGSGKSFFTNHMVRQYYEQGAHVLLVDTGNSYLGLSQLIHNRTHGEDGIYFTYTNENPIAFNPFYVEDGVFDIEKKESIKTLILTLWKRDDEAPKRSEEVALSNAVSVYIERITGDRSVTPCFNTFYEFVRDDYRRQLEQKNVREKDFDIDNFLNVLEPYYKGGEYDYLLNSDKELDLLHKRFIVFELDNIKDHKILFPITTIIIMEAFINKMRKLKGIRKL
;
A
#
# COMPACT_ATOMS: atom_id res chain seq x y z
N SER A 1 -34.89 -5.45 -16.32
CA SER A 1 -34.72 -4.78 -17.62
C SER A 1 -33.32 -5.00 -18.12
N THR A 2 -33.21 -5.82 -19.12
CA THR A 2 -31.95 -6.16 -19.81
C THR A 2 -31.61 -5.01 -20.76
N LEU A 3 -30.94 -4.01 -20.25
CA LEU A 3 -30.30 -3.01 -21.07
C LEU A 3 -29.05 -3.64 -21.69
N PHE A 4 -29.13 -3.83 -23.00
CA PHE A 4 -28.07 -4.10 -23.95
C PHE A 4 -26.82 -4.80 -23.42
N PRO A 5 -26.63 -6.06 -23.70
CA PRO A 5 -25.32 -6.66 -23.56
C PRO A 5 -24.43 -6.08 -24.66
N TYR A 6 -23.64 -5.05 -24.32
CA TYR A 6 -22.63 -4.47 -25.21
C TYR A 6 -21.69 -5.52 -25.81
N THR A 7 -21.57 -6.66 -25.18
CA THR A 7 -20.80 -7.80 -25.68
C THR A 7 -21.41 -8.49 -26.91
N THR A 8 -22.69 -8.34 -27.15
CA THR A 8 -23.38 -8.95 -28.33
C THR A 8 -23.20 -8.10 -29.58
N LEU A 9 -23.00 -6.79 -29.45
CA LEU A 9 -22.76 -5.90 -30.59
C LEU A 9 -21.44 -6.16 -31.33
N PHE A 10 -20.47 -6.79 -30.67
CA PHE A 10 -19.16 -7.10 -31.26
C PHE A 10 -19.01 -8.55 -31.76
N ARG A 11 -20.04 -9.39 -31.60
CA ARG A 11 -20.09 -10.77 -32.12
C ARG A 11 -21.13 -10.90 -33.22
N SER A 12 -21.10 -10.02 -34.17
CA SER A 12 -22.20 -9.88 -35.06
C SER A 12 -22.20 -10.89 -36.20
N ASP A 13 -23.08 -11.83 -36.10
CA ASP A 13 -23.78 -12.35 -37.25
C ASP A 13 -24.67 -11.25 -37.88
N ARG A 14 -24.73 -11.15 -39.21
CA ARG A 14 -25.52 -10.13 -39.91
C ARG A 14 -27.01 -10.20 -39.55
N ASP A 15 -27.52 -11.36 -39.23
CA ASP A 15 -28.91 -11.54 -38.88
C ASP A 15 -29.21 -11.05 -37.45
N GLU A 16 -28.28 -11.23 -36.55
CA GLU A 16 -28.39 -10.63 -35.21
C GLU A 16 -28.37 -9.11 -35.26
N LEU A 17 -27.52 -8.51 -36.09
CA LEU A 17 -27.51 -7.05 -36.28
C LEU A 17 -28.83 -6.53 -36.84
N LYS A 18 -29.44 -7.23 -37.80
CA LYS A 18 -30.75 -6.87 -38.33
C LYS A 18 -31.84 -6.95 -37.26
N ARG A 19 -31.81 -8.00 -36.44
CA ARG A 19 -32.76 -8.15 -35.34
C ARG A 19 -32.63 -6.99 -34.33
N ILE A 20 -31.43 -6.73 -33.86
CA ILE A 20 -31.15 -5.61 -32.90
C ILE A 20 -31.59 -4.28 -33.48
N ARG A 21 -31.27 -4.03 -34.77
CA ARG A 21 -31.70 -2.83 -35.48
C ARG A 21 -33.21 -2.67 -35.52
N ASN A 22 -33.95 -3.75 -35.81
CA ASN A 22 -35.39 -3.71 -35.83
C ASN A 22 -36.00 -3.51 -34.44
N ASP A 23 -35.44 -4.17 -33.43
CA ASP A 23 -35.90 -4.02 -32.04
C ASP A 23 -35.70 -2.59 -31.55
N VAL A 24 -34.49 -2.01 -31.77
CA VAL A 24 -34.20 -0.62 -31.44
C VAL A 24 -35.11 0.35 -32.21
N GLY A 25 -35.27 0.11 -33.52
CA GLY A 25 -36.15 0.92 -34.36
C GLY A 25 -37.61 0.91 -33.88
N SER A 26 -38.10 -0.27 -33.46
CA SER A 26 -39.44 -0.40 -32.89
C SER A 26 -39.59 0.38 -31.56
N GLN A 27 -38.60 0.35 -30.69
CA GLN A 27 -38.63 1.14 -29.45
C GLN A 27 -38.61 2.67 -29.71
N LEU A 28 -37.79 3.10 -30.66
CA LEU A 28 -37.69 4.50 -31.07
C LEU A 28 -39.02 4.98 -31.71
N ALA A 29 -39.68 4.10 -32.49
CA ALA A 29 -40.97 4.41 -33.08
C ALA A 29 -42.09 4.63 -32.00
N LEU A 30 -42.04 3.90 -30.88
CA LEU A 30 -42.91 4.13 -29.72
C LEU A 30 -42.69 5.49 -29.06
N MET A 31 -41.53 6.09 -29.23
CA MET A 31 -41.18 7.43 -28.79
C MET A 31 -41.45 8.50 -29.86
N GLU A 32 -42.15 8.15 -30.94
CA GLU A 32 -42.42 9.02 -32.11
C GLU A 32 -41.14 9.47 -32.83
N CYS A 33 -40.01 8.79 -32.63
CA CYS A 33 -38.74 9.08 -33.27
C CYS A 33 -38.53 8.23 -34.52
N LYS A 34 -38.03 8.86 -35.58
CA LYS A 34 -37.59 8.10 -36.81
C LYS A 34 -36.12 7.88 -36.78
N PRO A 35 -35.62 6.62 -36.65
CA PRO A 35 -34.18 6.35 -36.68
C PRO A 35 -33.64 6.60 -38.08
N ARG A 36 -32.49 7.28 -38.17
CA ARG A 36 -31.70 7.37 -39.39
C ARG A 36 -30.80 6.14 -39.53
N HIS A 37 -30.72 5.61 -40.71
CA HIS A 37 -29.95 4.40 -40.97
C HIS A 37 -28.83 4.70 -41.98
N ASN A 38 -27.59 4.34 -41.61
CA ASN A 38 -26.44 4.31 -42.50
C ASN A 38 -26.30 5.59 -43.37
N THR A 39 -26.09 6.72 -42.73
CA THR A 39 -25.84 8.00 -43.39
C THR A 39 -24.35 8.17 -43.70
N VAL A 40 -24.02 9.16 -44.51
CA VAL A 40 -22.63 9.58 -44.79
C VAL A 40 -21.92 9.98 -43.48
N ASP A 41 -22.66 10.50 -42.51
CA ASP A 41 -22.17 10.97 -41.23
C ASP A 41 -21.91 9.87 -40.20
N THR A 42 -22.32 8.62 -40.50
CA THR A 42 -22.20 7.50 -39.55
C THR A 42 -20.76 7.32 -39.01
N PRO A 43 -19.69 7.36 -39.81
CA PRO A 43 -18.31 7.28 -39.31
C PRO A 43 -17.95 8.42 -38.35
N THR A 44 -18.36 9.64 -38.65
CA THR A 44 -18.11 10.82 -37.81
C THR A 44 -18.86 10.74 -36.48
N LEU A 45 -20.13 10.34 -36.52
CA LEU A 45 -20.95 10.13 -35.32
C LEU A 45 -20.39 8.98 -34.45
N PHE A 46 -19.92 7.91 -35.09
CA PHE A 46 -19.26 6.82 -34.36
C PHE A 46 -17.97 7.29 -33.69
N TRP A 47 -17.14 8.07 -34.38
CA TRP A 47 -15.90 8.64 -33.85
C TRP A 47 -16.19 9.59 -32.68
N ALA A 48 -17.12 10.51 -32.84
CA ALA A 48 -17.53 11.44 -31.79
C ALA A 48 -18.18 10.77 -30.57
N GLY A 49 -18.74 9.58 -30.75
CA GLY A 49 -19.31 8.76 -29.67
C GLY A 49 -18.25 8.03 -28.83
N ILE A 50 -16.99 8.02 -29.22
CA ILE A 50 -15.89 7.49 -28.42
C ILE A 50 -15.53 8.52 -27.33
N PRO A 51 -15.48 8.12 -26.05
CA PRO A 51 -15.15 9.03 -24.94
C PRO A 51 -13.85 9.81 -25.19
N GLY A 52 -13.93 11.14 -25.10
CA GLY A 52 -12.81 12.06 -25.37
C GLY A 52 -12.87 12.74 -26.74
N ASN A 53 -13.75 12.30 -27.64
CA ASN A 53 -13.90 12.87 -28.98
C ASN A 53 -15.19 13.70 -29.15
N GLU A 54 -15.84 14.07 -28.07
CA GLU A 54 -17.14 14.75 -28.07
C GLU A 54 -17.10 16.11 -28.82
N ALA A 55 -15.92 16.72 -28.90
CA ALA A 55 -15.72 17.99 -29.63
C ALA A 55 -15.86 17.81 -31.14
N ASP A 56 -15.71 16.59 -31.67
CA ASP A 56 -15.83 16.29 -33.09
C ASP A 56 -17.28 15.99 -33.52
N PHE A 57 -18.26 16.13 -32.59
CA PHE A 57 -19.67 15.91 -32.92
C PHE A 57 -20.15 17.00 -33.89
N PRO A 58 -20.74 16.62 -35.05
CA PRO A 58 -21.19 17.61 -36.05
C PRO A 58 -22.26 18.52 -35.49
N ALA A 59 -22.06 19.84 -35.61
CA ALA A 59 -23.00 20.81 -35.08
C ALA A 59 -24.40 20.73 -35.75
N GLU A 60 -24.42 20.34 -37.03
CA GLU A 60 -25.67 20.13 -37.80
C GLU A 60 -26.46 18.90 -37.35
N GLU A 61 -25.86 17.98 -36.64
CA GLU A 61 -26.53 16.83 -36.04
C GLU A 61 -27.05 17.13 -34.63
N SER A 62 -26.75 18.30 -34.10
CA SER A 62 -27.22 18.76 -32.79
C SER A 62 -28.58 19.44 -32.91
N PHE A 63 -29.43 19.29 -31.92
CA PHE A 63 -30.66 20.04 -31.79
C PHE A 63 -30.68 20.80 -30.47
N TYR A 64 -31.28 21.98 -30.53
CA TYR A 64 -31.46 22.82 -29.33
C TYR A 64 -32.71 22.41 -28.58
N THR A 65 -32.58 22.21 -27.27
CA THR A 65 -33.71 21.88 -26.39
C THR A 65 -33.53 22.52 -25.02
N PHE A 66 -34.60 22.52 -24.22
CA PHE A 66 -34.50 22.97 -22.84
C PHE A 66 -33.74 21.96 -21.98
N LEU A 67 -32.98 22.47 -21.01
CA LEU A 67 -32.16 21.65 -20.12
C LEU A 67 -32.97 20.53 -19.45
N GLY A 68 -34.18 20.82 -18.99
CA GLY A 68 -35.08 19.84 -18.37
C GLY A 68 -35.45 18.69 -19.32
N GLN A 69 -35.61 18.96 -20.62
CA GLN A 69 -35.85 17.93 -21.62
C GLN A 69 -34.61 17.11 -21.94
N ALA A 70 -33.44 17.77 -22.03
CA ALA A 70 -32.16 17.06 -22.24
C ALA A 70 -31.84 16.13 -21.06
N LEU A 71 -32.11 16.53 -19.83
CA LEU A 71 -31.89 15.73 -18.64
C LEU A 71 -32.74 14.44 -18.61
N CYS A 72 -33.89 14.42 -19.28
CA CYS A 72 -34.69 13.18 -19.40
C CYS A 72 -34.02 12.09 -20.23
N LEU A 73 -33.04 12.44 -21.07
CA LEU A 73 -32.25 11.50 -21.86
C LEU A 73 -31.04 10.96 -21.11
N PHE A 74 -30.70 11.55 -19.97
CA PHE A 74 -29.64 11.06 -19.10
C PHE A 74 -30.13 9.87 -18.30
N VAL A 75 -29.36 8.78 -18.33
CA VAL A 75 -29.59 7.62 -17.46
C VAL A 75 -29.11 7.96 -16.07
N GLU A 76 -29.98 8.53 -15.25
CA GLU A 76 -29.65 8.86 -13.85
C GLU A 76 -30.10 7.78 -12.86
N GLU A 77 -30.74 6.72 -13.34
CA GLU A 77 -31.25 5.63 -12.52
C GLU A 77 -30.10 4.80 -11.97
N THR A 78 -29.58 5.21 -10.85
CA THR A 78 -28.58 4.48 -10.06
C THR A 78 -28.88 4.62 -8.58
N ASN A 79 -28.73 3.51 -7.85
CA ASN A 79 -28.77 3.49 -6.41
C ASN A 79 -27.50 4.05 -5.77
N TYR A 80 -26.48 4.30 -6.56
CA TYR A 80 -25.19 4.75 -6.08
C TYR A 80 -25.14 6.28 -6.01
N LYS A 81 -24.61 6.77 -4.87
CA LYS A 81 -24.41 8.21 -4.65
C LYS A 81 -22.94 8.48 -4.34
N SER A 82 -22.43 9.58 -4.87
CA SER A 82 -21.09 10.06 -4.51
C SER A 82 -21.00 10.42 -3.04
N SER A 83 -19.87 10.12 -2.42
CA SER A 83 -19.56 10.54 -1.06
C SER A 83 -19.34 12.05 -1.00
N LEU A 84 -19.94 12.70 -0.01
CA LEU A 84 -19.67 14.12 0.29
C LEU A 84 -18.38 14.21 1.13
N SER A 85 -17.25 13.93 0.51
CA SER A 85 -15.93 13.95 1.13
C SER A 85 -14.92 14.48 0.12
N PRO A 86 -13.95 15.31 0.54
CA PRO A 86 -12.92 15.81 -0.36
C PRO A 86 -11.88 14.73 -0.74
N PHE A 87 -11.86 13.63 -0.01
CA PHE A 87 -10.93 12.54 -0.21
C PHE A 87 -11.67 11.24 -0.55
N GLY A 88 -11.19 10.53 -1.55
CA GLY A 88 -11.77 9.26 -1.98
C GLY A 88 -11.25 8.81 -3.33
N ILE A 89 -11.87 7.80 -3.87
CA ILE A 89 -11.54 7.24 -5.17
C ILE A 89 -12.64 7.51 -6.19
N LYS A 90 -12.24 7.80 -7.42
CA LYS A 90 -13.16 7.96 -8.56
C LYS A 90 -13.39 6.60 -9.18
N MET A 91 -14.63 6.26 -9.33
CA MET A 91 -15.10 5.05 -10.00
C MET A 91 -16.20 5.40 -10.99
N VAL A 92 -16.64 4.44 -11.75
CA VAL A 92 -17.73 4.61 -12.70
C VAL A 92 -18.75 3.51 -12.45
N ASP A 93 -20.03 3.90 -12.38
CA ASP A 93 -21.09 2.90 -12.36
C ASP A 93 -21.08 2.10 -13.66
N ARG A 94 -21.02 0.79 -13.52
CA ARG A 94 -20.87 -0.12 -14.65
C ARG A 94 -22.03 -0.07 -15.65
N VAL A 95 -23.21 0.22 -15.17
CA VAL A 95 -24.44 0.18 -15.99
C VAL A 95 -24.66 1.51 -16.67
N SER A 96 -24.65 2.60 -15.89
CA SER A 96 -24.99 3.95 -16.38
C SER A 96 -23.79 4.73 -16.93
N GLY A 97 -22.56 4.26 -16.68
CA GLY A 97 -21.36 5.04 -17.00
C GLY A 97 -21.16 6.27 -16.09
N ARG A 98 -22.02 6.47 -15.09
CA ARG A 98 -21.98 7.64 -14.21
C ARG A 98 -20.74 7.67 -13.35
N PRO A 99 -19.95 8.76 -13.36
CA PRO A 99 -18.81 8.90 -12.46
C PRO A 99 -19.27 9.01 -10.99
N LEU A 100 -18.58 8.28 -10.14
CA LEU A 100 -18.84 8.23 -8.70
C LEU A 100 -17.56 8.56 -7.95
N HIS A 101 -17.67 9.42 -6.94
CA HIS A 101 -16.61 9.65 -5.97
C HIS A 101 -16.95 8.92 -4.68
N ILE A 102 -16.06 8.01 -4.26
CA ILE A 102 -16.32 7.09 -3.14
C ILE A 102 -15.23 7.24 -2.09
N ASP A 103 -15.61 7.67 -0.90
CA ASP A 103 -14.74 7.65 0.27
C ASP A 103 -14.95 6.36 1.06
N ILE A 104 -13.96 5.47 0.97
CA ILE A 104 -13.92 4.20 1.70
C ILE A 104 -13.08 4.27 2.98
N SER A 105 -12.69 5.46 3.41
CA SER A 105 -11.78 5.68 4.54
C SER A 105 -12.39 6.53 5.64
N ASP A 106 -12.59 7.83 5.38
CA ASP A 106 -12.96 8.79 6.40
C ASP A 106 -14.46 8.85 6.64
N LEU A 107 -15.27 8.80 5.58
CA LEU A 107 -16.72 8.87 5.69
C LEU A 107 -17.33 7.69 6.47
N PRO A 108 -16.91 6.43 6.24
CA PRO A 108 -17.35 5.30 7.06
C PRO A 108 -17.01 5.46 8.54
N MET A 109 -15.82 5.98 8.87
CA MET A 109 -15.45 6.28 10.26
C MET A 109 -16.32 7.39 10.87
N LYS A 110 -16.52 8.50 10.15
CA LYS A 110 -17.36 9.60 10.61
C LYS A 110 -18.80 9.18 10.84
N LYS A 111 -19.29 8.21 10.08
CA LYS A 111 -20.63 7.62 10.23
C LYS A 111 -20.71 6.52 11.28
N GLY A 112 -19.59 6.17 11.95
CA GLY A 112 -19.53 5.09 12.94
C GLY A 112 -19.71 3.69 12.34
N ILE A 113 -19.56 3.52 11.02
CA ILE A 113 -19.66 2.22 10.34
C ILE A 113 -18.40 1.40 10.60
N THR A 114 -17.24 2.05 10.66
CA THR A 114 -15.96 1.43 10.96
C THR A 114 -15.24 2.20 12.07
N THR A 115 -14.38 1.50 12.83
CA THR A 115 -13.59 2.10 13.92
C THR A 115 -12.22 2.57 13.45
N ASN A 116 -11.77 2.13 12.26
CA ASN A 116 -10.47 2.46 11.70
C ASN A 116 -10.52 2.54 10.17
N ARG A 117 -9.38 2.86 9.56
CA ARG A 117 -9.22 2.97 8.09
C ARG A 117 -8.65 1.71 7.44
N ASN A 118 -8.48 0.64 8.19
CA ASN A 118 -7.93 -0.60 7.67
C ASN A 118 -8.86 -1.20 6.60
N LYS A 119 -8.27 -1.77 5.57
CA LYS A 119 -8.98 -2.37 4.45
C LYS A 119 -8.47 -3.77 4.21
N PHE A 120 -9.39 -4.69 4.00
CA PHE A 120 -9.08 -6.03 3.57
C PHE A 120 -9.70 -6.28 2.20
N ILE A 121 -8.87 -6.61 1.21
CA ILE A 121 -9.30 -6.83 -0.17
C ILE A 121 -9.11 -8.30 -0.51
N LEU A 122 -10.21 -9.01 -0.65
CA LEU A 122 -10.24 -10.44 -0.94
C LEU A 122 -10.81 -10.70 -2.34
N GLY A 123 -10.23 -11.67 -3.01
CA GLY A 123 -10.74 -12.16 -4.30
C GLY A 123 -9.85 -13.26 -4.86
N PRO A 124 -10.37 -14.14 -5.72
CA PRO A 124 -9.59 -15.18 -6.38
C PRO A 124 -8.54 -14.59 -7.34
N SER A 125 -7.64 -15.42 -7.83
CA SER A 125 -6.70 -15.02 -8.88
C SER A 125 -7.47 -14.53 -10.12
N GLY A 126 -6.97 -13.45 -10.75
CA GLY A 126 -7.63 -12.85 -11.93
C GLY A 126 -8.85 -11.98 -11.64
N SER A 127 -9.29 -11.83 -10.38
CA SER A 127 -10.48 -11.02 -10.02
C SER A 127 -10.28 -9.50 -10.10
N GLY A 128 -9.06 -9.04 -10.38
CA GLY A 128 -8.73 -7.61 -10.48
C GLY A 128 -8.28 -6.96 -9.18
N LYS A 129 -7.90 -7.72 -8.13
CA LYS A 129 -7.38 -7.15 -6.86
C LYS A 129 -6.26 -6.15 -7.09
N SER A 130 -5.20 -6.57 -7.79
CA SER A 130 -4.03 -5.72 -8.05
C SER A 130 -4.37 -4.51 -8.93
N PHE A 131 -5.30 -4.67 -9.87
CA PHE A 131 -5.80 -3.55 -10.67
C PHE A 131 -6.51 -2.51 -9.81
N PHE A 132 -7.44 -2.96 -8.96
CA PHE A 132 -8.17 -2.08 -8.04
C PHE A 132 -7.25 -1.39 -7.05
N THR A 133 -6.28 -2.12 -6.46
CA THR A 133 -5.33 -1.53 -5.51
C THR A 133 -4.40 -0.53 -6.18
N ASN A 134 -3.89 -0.79 -7.39
CA ASN A 134 -3.13 0.19 -8.16
C ASN A 134 -3.95 1.48 -8.42
N HIS A 135 -5.22 1.32 -8.82
CA HIS A 135 -6.11 2.46 -9.03
C HIS A 135 -6.34 3.27 -7.74
N MET A 136 -6.60 2.60 -6.63
CA MET A 136 -6.81 3.22 -5.32
C MET A 136 -5.57 3.96 -4.82
N VAL A 137 -4.41 3.31 -4.80
CA VAL A 137 -3.16 3.90 -4.27
C VAL A 137 -2.69 5.07 -5.13
N ARG A 138 -2.85 4.97 -6.46
CA ARG A 138 -2.56 6.07 -7.38
C ARG A 138 -3.40 7.31 -7.04
N GLN A 139 -4.70 7.15 -6.91
CA GLN A 139 -5.58 8.27 -6.60
C GLN A 139 -5.31 8.87 -5.21
N TYR A 140 -4.98 8.04 -4.23
CA TYR A 140 -4.58 8.53 -2.91
C TYR A 140 -3.28 9.31 -2.96
N TYR A 141 -2.28 8.83 -3.71
CA TYR A 141 -1.05 9.56 -3.96
C TYR A 141 -1.31 10.92 -4.64
N GLU A 142 -2.13 10.96 -5.67
CA GLU A 142 -2.51 12.19 -6.39
C GLU A 142 -3.24 13.20 -5.46
N GLN A 143 -3.92 12.72 -4.43
CA GLN A 143 -4.58 13.54 -3.40
C GLN A 143 -3.68 13.90 -2.21
N GLY A 144 -2.37 13.69 -2.33
CA GLY A 144 -1.38 14.11 -1.34
C GLY A 144 -1.08 13.07 -0.25
N ALA A 145 -1.57 11.83 -0.36
CA ALA A 145 -1.21 10.79 0.58
C ALA A 145 0.24 10.31 0.36
N HIS A 146 0.90 9.95 1.45
CA HIS A 146 2.14 9.19 1.41
C HIS A 146 1.79 7.70 1.37
N VAL A 147 2.36 6.99 0.42
CA VAL A 147 2.08 5.58 0.14
C VAL A 147 3.34 4.76 0.34
N LEU A 148 3.24 3.71 1.15
CA LEU A 148 4.27 2.70 1.30
C LEU A 148 3.64 1.33 1.03
N LEU A 149 4.20 0.60 0.10
CA LEU A 149 3.71 -0.70 -0.33
C LEU A 149 4.76 -1.78 -0.07
N VAL A 150 4.30 -2.92 0.41
CA VAL A 150 5.07 -4.16 0.45
C VAL A 150 4.39 -5.14 -0.50
N ASP A 151 5.10 -5.59 -1.51
CA ASP A 151 4.58 -6.44 -2.57
C ASP A 151 5.43 -7.72 -2.72
N THR A 152 4.81 -8.77 -3.24
CA THR A 152 5.45 -10.05 -3.53
C THR A 152 5.02 -10.58 -4.90
N GLY A 153 4.99 -9.74 -5.92
CA GLY A 153 4.50 -10.13 -7.23
C GLY A 153 4.65 -9.06 -8.31
N ASN A 154 5.51 -8.09 -8.11
CA ASN A 154 5.81 -6.99 -9.05
C ASN A 154 4.57 -6.21 -9.53
N SER A 155 3.49 -6.21 -8.74
CA SER A 155 2.20 -5.64 -9.15
C SER A 155 2.23 -4.12 -9.30
N TYR A 156 3.17 -3.44 -8.63
CA TYR A 156 3.24 -1.97 -8.56
C TYR A 156 4.42 -1.37 -9.34
N LEU A 157 5.23 -2.18 -10.03
CA LEU A 157 6.40 -1.70 -10.77
C LEU A 157 6.04 -0.63 -11.79
N GLY A 158 5.02 -0.88 -12.63
CA GLY A 158 4.59 0.07 -13.66
C GLY A 158 4.08 1.39 -13.10
N LEU A 159 3.32 1.35 -11.99
CA LEU A 159 2.84 2.55 -11.30
C LEU A 159 3.99 3.33 -10.67
N SER A 160 4.93 2.63 -10.03
CA SER A 160 6.13 3.25 -9.45
C SER A 160 6.97 3.95 -10.51
N GLN A 161 7.23 3.31 -11.65
CA GLN A 161 7.95 3.90 -12.78
C GLN A 161 7.23 5.13 -13.36
N LEU A 162 5.90 5.07 -13.50
CA LEU A 162 5.11 6.21 -13.95
C LEU A 162 5.26 7.42 -13.02
N ILE A 163 5.18 7.20 -11.72
CA ILE A 163 5.34 8.26 -10.71
C ILE A 163 6.78 8.78 -10.72
N HIS A 164 7.77 7.89 -10.76
CA HIS A 164 9.18 8.23 -10.81
C HIS A 164 9.49 9.17 -11.99
N ASN A 165 9.01 8.82 -13.18
CA ASN A 165 9.22 9.63 -14.38
C ASN A 165 8.51 10.99 -14.28
N ARG A 166 7.32 11.05 -13.70
CA ARG A 166 6.56 12.31 -13.55
C ARG A 166 7.11 13.24 -12.48
N THR A 167 7.79 12.70 -11.48
CA THR A 167 8.39 13.46 -10.39
C THR A 167 9.89 13.65 -10.54
N HIS A 168 10.45 13.32 -11.71
CA HIS A 168 11.89 13.41 -11.97
C HIS A 168 12.75 12.69 -10.93
N GLY A 169 12.26 11.56 -10.41
CA GLY A 169 12.96 10.73 -9.42
C GLY A 169 12.75 11.13 -7.96
N GLU A 170 11.93 12.14 -7.69
CA GLU A 170 11.63 12.51 -6.32
C GLU A 170 10.80 11.44 -5.61
N ASP A 171 9.78 10.90 -6.27
CA ASP A 171 8.92 9.83 -5.76
C ASP A 171 8.98 8.59 -6.69
N GLY A 172 8.19 7.58 -6.39
CA GLY A 172 8.17 6.34 -7.18
C GLY A 172 9.42 5.50 -6.94
N ILE A 173 9.84 5.40 -5.71
CA ILE A 173 11.00 4.59 -5.32
C ILE A 173 10.59 3.12 -5.27
N TYR A 174 11.34 2.28 -5.96
CA TYR A 174 11.11 0.84 -6.03
C TYR A 174 12.34 0.10 -5.52
N PHE A 175 12.20 -0.48 -4.33
CA PHE A 175 13.23 -1.29 -3.72
C PHE A 175 12.98 -2.77 -4.02
N THR A 176 13.93 -3.42 -4.64
CA THR A 176 13.94 -4.88 -4.80
C THR A 176 15.04 -5.45 -3.93
N TYR A 177 14.71 -6.42 -3.10
CA TYR A 177 15.73 -7.12 -2.34
C TYR A 177 16.61 -7.96 -3.27
N THR A 178 17.91 -7.72 -3.24
CA THR A 178 18.94 -8.57 -3.89
C THR A 178 20.09 -8.77 -2.93
N ASN A 179 20.86 -9.86 -3.13
CA ASN A 179 22.05 -10.10 -2.30
C ASN A 179 23.11 -9.00 -2.46
N GLU A 180 23.13 -8.33 -3.60
CA GLU A 180 24.04 -7.21 -3.88
C GLU A 180 23.54 -5.88 -3.30
N ASN A 181 22.24 -5.75 -3.14
CA ASN A 181 21.60 -4.56 -2.58
C ASN A 181 20.52 -4.96 -1.56
N PRO A 182 20.93 -5.47 -0.39
CA PRO A 182 20.00 -5.87 0.66
C PRO A 182 19.35 -4.65 1.30
N ILE A 183 18.16 -4.86 1.82
CA ILE A 183 17.49 -3.85 2.66
C ILE A 183 18.13 -3.94 4.04
N ALA A 184 19.01 -2.99 4.35
CA ALA A 184 19.73 -2.90 5.61
C ALA A 184 19.17 -1.77 6.48
N PHE A 185 19.24 -1.94 7.78
CA PHE A 185 18.64 -1.05 8.77
C PHE A 185 19.48 -1.03 10.05
N ASN A 186 19.35 0.05 10.82
CA ASN A 186 19.89 0.12 12.17
C ASN A 186 18.74 0.37 13.16
N PRO A 187 18.33 -0.64 13.96
CA PRO A 187 17.23 -0.49 14.91
C PRO A 187 17.52 0.52 16.02
N PHE A 188 18.78 0.80 16.30
CA PHE A 188 19.22 1.74 17.32
C PHE A 188 19.48 3.15 16.79
N TYR A 189 19.25 3.39 15.50
CA TYR A 189 19.36 4.73 14.96
C TYR A 189 18.16 5.60 15.36
N VAL A 190 18.47 6.78 15.89
CA VAL A 190 17.49 7.82 16.25
C VAL A 190 18.12 9.18 15.94
N GLU A 191 17.48 9.94 15.03
CA GLU A 191 18.00 11.20 14.52
C GLU A 191 18.19 12.27 15.62
N ASP A 192 17.23 12.34 16.55
CA ASP A 192 17.23 13.28 17.67
C ASP A 192 17.88 12.73 18.95
N GLY A 193 18.37 11.50 18.92
CA GLY A 193 18.97 10.80 20.06
C GLY A 193 18.00 10.47 21.19
N VAL A 194 16.68 10.62 20.97
CA VAL A 194 15.64 10.36 21.96
C VAL A 194 14.97 9.01 21.72
N PHE A 195 15.17 8.09 22.65
CA PHE A 195 14.52 6.77 22.63
C PHE A 195 13.24 6.80 23.46
N ASP A 196 12.11 7.00 22.80
CA ASP A 196 10.79 6.91 23.43
C ASP A 196 10.40 5.46 23.78
N ILE A 197 9.27 5.31 24.49
CA ILE A 197 8.77 3.99 24.92
C ILE A 197 8.48 3.10 23.70
N GLU A 198 7.92 3.68 22.64
CA GLU A 198 7.54 2.93 21.44
C GLU A 198 8.77 2.44 20.68
N LYS A 199 9.83 3.26 20.60
CA LYS A 199 11.10 2.85 19.98
C LYS A 199 11.75 1.70 20.76
N LYS A 200 11.75 1.75 22.09
CA LYS A 200 12.23 0.65 22.94
C LYS A 200 11.44 -0.64 22.72
N GLU A 201 10.12 -0.54 22.66
CA GLU A 201 9.25 -1.70 22.39
C GLU A 201 9.47 -2.27 20.98
N SER A 202 9.70 -1.43 19.99
CA SER A 202 10.00 -1.85 18.63
C SER A 202 11.34 -2.61 18.55
N ILE A 203 12.39 -2.08 19.18
CA ILE A 203 13.69 -2.78 19.28
C ILE A 203 13.53 -4.13 19.99
N LYS A 204 12.81 -4.17 21.10
CA LYS A 204 12.52 -5.42 21.83
C LYS A 204 11.79 -6.42 20.94
N THR A 205 10.74 -6.00 20.25
CA THR A 205 9.95 -6.86 19.35
C THR A 205 10.81 -7.43 18.21
N LEU A 206 11.64 -6.60 17.60
CA LEU A 206 12.56 -7.04 16.55
C LEU A 206 13.51 -8.12 17.10
N ILE A 207 14.18 -7.87 18.22
CA ILE A 207 15.12 -8.82 18.81
C ILE A 207 14.42 -10.12 19.24
N LEU A 208 13.21 -10.05 19.78
CA LEU A 208 12.42 -11.24 20.10
C LEU A 208 12.11 -12.07 18.85
N THR A 209 11.74 -11.43 17.75
CA THR A 209 11.46 -12.11 16.47
C THR A 209 12.72 -12.77 15.89
N LEU A 210 13.89 -12.16 16.10
CA LEU A 210 15.17 -12.76 15.71
C LEU A 210 15.56 -13.96 16.58
N TRP A 211 15.22 -13.89 17.87
CA TRP A 211 15.61 -14.92 18.84
C TRP A 211 14.65 -16.11 18.85
N LYS A 212 13.34 -15.85 18.79
CA LYS A 212 12.29 -16.87 18.88
C LYS A 212 11.79 -17.27 17.49
N ARG A 213 11.40 -18.55 17.34
CA ARG A 213 10.71 -19.01 16.14
C ARG A 213 9.22 -18.62 16.18
N ASP A 214 8.57 -18.64 15.04
CA ASP A 214 7.13 -18.29 14.91
C ASP A 214 6.21 -19.14 15.80
N ASP A 215 6.61 -20.37 16.13
CA ASP A 215 5.89 -21.32 16.97
C ASP A 215 6.30 -21.29 18.45
N GLU A 216 7.28 -20.45 18.82
CA GLU A 216 7.81 -20.35 20.18
C GLU A 216 7.44 -19.01 20.83
N ALA A 217 6.43 -19.03 21.70
CA ALA A 217 6.07 -17.85 22.48
C ALA A 217 7.15 -17.52 23.53
N PRO A 218 7.63 -16.26 23.61
CA PRO A 218 8.58 -15.86 24.63
C PRO A 218 7.96 -15.98 26.03
N LYS A 219 8.74 -16.39 27.01
CA LYS A 219 8.34 -16.36 28.42
C LYS A 219 8.31 -14.92 28.92
N ARG A 220 7.44 -14.61 29.84
CA ARG A 220 7.38 -13.28 30.45
C ARG A 220 8.71 -12.84 31.08
N SER A 221 9.45 -13.79 31.67
CA SER A 221 10.79 -13.53 32.23
C SER A 221 11.80 -13.13 31.16
N GLU A 222 11.75 -13.76 30.00
CA GLU A 222 12.59 -13.44 28.84
C GLU A 222 12.26 -12.03 28.29
N GLU A 223 10.98 -11.69 28.16
CA GLU A 223 10.55 -10.36 27.75
C GLU A 223 11.03 -9.27 28.70
N VAL A 224 10.92 -9.50 29.99
CA VAL A 224 11.37 -8.56 31.02
C VAL A 224 12.90 -8.43 30.98
N ALA A 225 13.63 -9.52 30.89
CA ALA A 225 15.10 -9.48 30.80
C ALA A 225 15.57 -8.71 29.56
N LEU A 226 14.96 -8.97 28.40
CA LEU A 226 15.28 -8.23 27.18
C LEU A 226 14.89 -6.75 27.25
N SER A 227 13.73 -6.42 27.82
CA SER A 227 13.33 -5.02 28.04
C SER A 227 14.31 -4.27 28.93
N ASN A 228 14.82 -4.93 29.97
CA ASN A 228 15.88 -4.38 30.82
C ASN A 228 17.20 -4.24 30.06
N ALA A 229 17.61 -5.24 29.28
CA ALA A 229 18.84 -5.16 28.45
C ALA A 229 18.79 -3.96 27.50
N VAL A 230 17.69 -3.79 26.77
CA VAL A 230 17.49 -2.67 25.84
C VAL A 230 17.53 -1.34 26.61
N SER A 231 16.87 -1.24 27.76
CA SER A 231 16.83 0.01 28.54
C SER A 231 18.22 0.40 29.06
N VAL A 232 18.94 -0.55 29.64
CA VAL A 232 20.31 -0.30 30.17
C VAL A 232 21.29 0.05 29.04
N TYR A 233 21.16 -0.64 27.90
CA TYR A 233 21.99 -0.31 26.74
C TYR A 233 21.73 1.11 26.24
N ILE A 234 20.47 1.52 26.14
CA ILE A 234 20.09 2.88 25.72
C ILE A 234 20.61 3.93 26.72
N GLU A 235 20.52 3.68 28.02
CA GLU A 235 21.10 4.56 29.03
C GLU A 235 22.62 4.72 28.84
N ARG A 236 23.32 3.63 28.56
CA ARG A 236 24.76 3.64 28.29
C ARG A 236 25.10 4.49 27.07
N ILE A 237 24.47 4.26 25.92
CA ILE A 237 24.79 5.00 24.67
C ILE A 237 24.35 6.47 24.74
N THR A 238 23.37 6.79 25.57
CA THR A 238 22.96 8.18 25.82
C THR A 238 23.98 8.91 26.70
N GLY A 239 24.60 8.18 27.62
CA GLY A 239 25.66 8.73 28.51
C GLY A 239 27.05 8.77 27.86
N ASP A 240 27.35 7.93 26.93
CA ASP A 240 28.65 7.82 26.23
C ASP A 240 28.48 7.94 24.72
N ARG A 241 28.71 9.12 24.18
CA ARG A 241 28.61 9.41 22.73
C ARG A 241 29.74 8.79 21.88
N SER A 242 30.73 8.15 22.49
CA SER A 242 31.79 7.47 21.74
C SER A 242 31.34 6.15 21.14
N VAL A 243 30.25 5.57 21.64
CA VAL A 243 29.67 4.33 21.16
C VAL A 243 28.68 4.60 20.05
N THR A 244 28.94 4.12 18.84
CA THR A 244 27.96 4.16 17.74
C THR A 244 26.86 3.14 18.01
N PRO A 245 25.58 3.60 18.18
CA PRO A 245 24.49 2.71 18.46
C PRO A 245 24.19 1.80 17.25
N CYS A 246 24.33 0.50 17.39
CA CYS A 246 23.98 -0.50 16.37
C CYS A 246 23.78 -1.87 17.03
N PHE A 247 23.36 -2.85 16.24
CA PHE A 247 23.16 -4.20 16.76
C PHE A 247 24.46 -4.83 17.27
N ASN A 248 25.59 -4.59 16.60
CA ASN A 248 26.90 -5.12 17.05
C ASN A 248 27.25 -4.65 18.45
N THR A 249 27.13 -3.35 18.72
CA THR A 249 27.46 -2.80 20.04
C THR A 249 26.44 -3.20 21.12
N PHE A 250 25.17 -3.43 20.75
CA PHE A 250 24.19 -4.04 21.63
C PHE A 250 24.53 -5.50 21.97
N TYR A 251 24.92 -6.30 20.97
CA TYR A 251 25.32 -7.70 21.17
C TYR A 251 26.54 -7.81 22.10
N GLU A 252 27.57 -6.97 21.87
CA GLU A 252 28.75 -6.90 22.72
C GLU A 252 28.39 -6.49 24.16
N PHE A 253 27.52 -5.50 24.31
CA PHE A 253 27.01 -5.10 25.63
C PHE A 253 26.29 -6.25 26.33
N VAL A 254 25.46 -7.02 25.66
CA VAL A 254 24.76 -8.17 26.25
C VAL A 254 25.75 -9.25 26.64
N ARG A 255 26.72 -9.56 25.79
CA ARG A 255 27.73 -10.59 26.00
C ARG A 255 28.62 -10.28 27.21
N ASP A 256 29.07 -9.02 27.34
CA ASP A 256 30.12 -8.67 28.31
C ASP A 256 29.55 -8.02 29.57
N ASP A 257 28.72 -6.98 29.45
CA ASP A 257 28.28 -6.18 30.60
C ASP A 257 26.95 -6.67 31.20
N TYR A 258 25.95 -6.99 30.33
CA TYR A 258 24.66 -7.43 30.82
C TYR A 258 24.71 -8.83 31.43
N ARG A 259 25.56 -9.72 30.92
CA ARG A 259 25.86 -11.01 31.53
C ARG A 259 26.29 -10.87 32.99
N ARG A 260 27.24 -9.98 33.28
CA ARG A 260 27.70 -9.71 34.65
C ARG A 260 26.56 -9.16 35.55
N GLN A 261 25.69 -8.35 34.98
CA GLN A 261 24.54 -7.84 35.76
C GLN A 261 23.52 -8.96 36.09
N LEU A 262 23.28 -9.90 35.18
CA LEU A 262 22.41 -11.04 35.41
C LEU A 262 23.00 -11.96 36.50
N GLU A 263 24.31 -12.20 36.48
CA GLU A 263 25.02 -12.98 37.52
C GLU A 263 24.91 -12.31 38.88
N GLN A 264 25.14 -10.98 38.96
CA GLN A 264 25.01 -10.21 40.19
C GLN A 264 23.58 -10.22 40.76
N LYS A 265 22.58 -10.23 39.89
CA LYS A 265 21.15 -10.30 40.29
C LYS A 265 20.67 -11.73 40.51
N ASN A 266 21.54 -12.74 40.40
CA ASN A 266 21.21 -14.17 40.50
C ASN A 266 20.02 -14.57 39.61
N VAL A 267 19.91 -14.04 38.40
CA VAL A 267 18.91 -14.46 37.42
C VAL A 267 19.25 -15.85 36.93
N ARG A 268 18.29 -16.75 37.06
CA ARG A 268 18.52 -18.17 36.71
C ARG A 268 18.42 -18.35 35.20
N GLU A 269 19.24 -19.24 34.66
CA GLU A 269 19.24 -19.62 33.24
C GLU A 269 17.86 -20.00 32.70
N LYS A 270 17.04 -20.69 33.51
CA LYS A 270 15.65 -21.03 33.13
C LYS A 270 14.73 -19.80 32.94
N ASP A 271 15.07 -18.66 33.52
CA ASP A 271 14.32 -17.41 33.45
C ASP A 271 14.81 -16.53 32.28
N PHE A 272 16.12 -16.60 31.97
CA PHE A 272 16.73 -16.00 30.77
C PHE A 272 18.04 -16.72 30.43
N ASP A 273 17.99 -17.52 29.35
CA ASP A 273 19.17 -18.25 28.82
C ASP A 273 19.97 -17.33 27.89
N ILE A 274 20.98 -16.67 28.49
CA ILE A 274 21.83 -15.70 27.77
C ILE A 274 22.72 -16.39 26.73
N ASP A 275 23.13 -17.65 26.96
CA ASP A 275 23.99 -18.37 26.03
C ASP A 275 23.19 -18.80 24.79
N ASN A 276 21.96 -19.28 24.97
CA ASN A 276 21.04 -19.52 23.86
C ASN A 276 20.74 -18.21 23.11
N PHE A 277 20.46 -17.12 23.83
CA PHE A 277 20.21 -15.81 23.23
C PHE A 277 21.34 -15.35 22.31
N LEU A 278 22.58 -15.42 22.81
CA LEU A 278 23.76 -15.01 22.02
C LEU A 278 24.02 -15.94 20.85
N ASN A 279 23.90 -17.26 21.04
CA ASN A 279 24.08 -18.23 19.95
C ASN A 279 23.10 -18.04 18.80
N VAL A 280 21.83 -17.82 19.11
CA VAL A 280 20.78 -17.62 18.08
C VAL A 280 20.98 -16.30 17.34
N LEU A 281 21.50 -15.27 18.01
CA LEU A 281 21.71 -13.95 17.42
C LEU A 281 23.10 -13.76 16.80
N GLU A 282 24.02 -14.70 16.96
CA GLU A 282 25.38 -14.66 16.39
C GLU A 282 25.40 -14.42 14.87
N PRO A 283 24.50 -15.02 14.05
CA PRO A 283 24.46 -14.77 12.61
C PRO A 283 24.26 -13.30 12.21
N TYR A 284 23.69 -12.48 13.08
CA TYR A 284 23.45 -11.04 12.84
C TYR A 284 24.55 -10.14 13.41
N TYR A 285 25.49 -10.73 14.17
CA TYR A 285 26.65 -10.06 14.70
C TYR A 285 27.79 -10.03 13.66
N LYS A 286 28.73 -9.12 13.85
CA LYS A 286 29.89 -8.87 12.99
C LYS A 286 30.55 -10.14 12.47
N GLY A 287 30.57 -10.29 11.14
CA GLY A 287 31.12 -11.46 10.45
C GLY A 287 30.16 -12.65 10.32
N GLY A 288 28.95 -12.54 10.82
CA GLY A 288 27.87 -13.50 10.59
C GLY A 288 27.22 -13.34 9.22
N GLU A 289 26.41 -14.32 8.81
CA GLU A 289 25.76 -14.37 7.49
C GLU A 289 24.84 -13.16 7.23
N TYR A 290 24.23 -12.60 8.29
CA TYR A 290 23.25 -11.50 8.23
C TYR A 290 23.73 -10.25 8.94
N ASP A 291 25.03 -10.04 9.11
CA ASP A 291 25.58 -8.88 9.84
C ASP A 291 25.23 -7.53 9.21
N TYR A 292 25.02 -7.49 7.90
CA TYR A 292 24.62 -6.31 7.16
C TYR A 292 23.21 -5.82 7.45
N LEU A 293 22.31 -6.70 7.93
CA LEU A 293 20.88 -6.38 8.05
C LEU A 293 20.60 -5.31 9.11
N LEU A 294 21.31 -5.35 10.25
CA LEU A 294 20.98 -4.57 11.45
C LEU A 294 22.07 -3.56 11.85
N ASN A 295 23.10 -3.42 11.04
CA ASN A 295 24.27 -2.59 11.32
C ASN A 295 24.53 -1.53 10.25
N SER A 296 23.48 -1.08 9.56
CA SER A 296 23.62 -0.09 8.49
C SER A 296 23.98 1.29 9.05
N ASP A 297 25.00 1.91 8.47
CA ASP A 297 25.34 3.31 8.72
C ASP A 297 24.44 4.28 7.91
N LYS A 298 23.65 3.75 6.97
CA LYS A 298 22.77 4.54 6.11
C LYS A 298 21.34 4.43 6.57
N GLU A 299 20.72 5.56 6.83
CA GLU A 299 19.27 5.61 6.99
C GLU A 299 18.59 5.39 5.61
N LEU A 300 17.55 4.57 5.61
CA LEU A 300 16.61 4.57 4.50
C LEU A 300 15.88 5.92 4.54
N ASP A 301 16.31 6.90 3.73
CA ASP A 301 15.61 8.18 3.61
C ASP A 301 14.23 7.98 2.98
N LEU A 302 13.29 7.53 3.80
CA LEU A 302 11.91 7.34 3.42
C LEU A 302 11.03 8.54 3.82
N LEU A 303 11.57 9.46 4.62
CA LEU A 303 10.77 10.53 5.23
C LEU A 303 10.15 11.44 4.17
N HIS A 304 10.94 11.89 3.22
CA HIS A 304 10.53 12.84 2.20
C HIS A 304 9.89 12.19 0.96
N LYS A 305 10.11 10.91 0.74
CA LYS A 305 9.54 10.16 -0.41
C LYS A 305 8.08 9.82 -0.17
N ARG A 306 7.19 10.19 -1.11
CA ARG A 306 5.75 10.02 -0.94
C ARG A 306 5.20 8.70 -1.50
N PHE A 307 5.90 8.08 -2.44
CA PHE A 307 5.49 6.79 -3.02
C PHE A 307 6.67 5.83 -3.02
N ILE A 308 6.56 4.78 -2.23
CA ILE A 308 7.64 3.80 -2.00
C ILE A 308 7.06 2.40 -2.11
N VAL A 309 7.74 1.55 -2.84
CA VAL A 309 7.41 0.12 -2.99
C VAL A 309 8.59 -0.72 -2.57
N PHE A 310 8.36 -1.68 -1.70
CA PHE A 310 9.29 -2.74 -1.34
C PHE A 310 8.83 -4.04 -1.98
N GLU A 311 9.57 -4.50 -2.97
CA GLU A 311 9.32 -5.77 -3.66
C GLU A 311 10.14 -6.87 -3.01
N LEU A 312 9.46 -7.83 -2.41
CA LEU A 312 10.06 -8.90 -1.61
C LEU A 312 9.88 -10.31 -2.22
N ASP A 313 9.49 -10.40 -3.50
CA ASP A 313 9.26 -11.70 -4.15
C ASP A 313 10.48 -12.62 -4.08
N ASN A 314 11.68 -12.05 -4.20
CA ASN A 314 12.95 -12.81 -4.17
C ASN A 314 13.20 -13.48 -2.81
N ILE A 315 12.61 -12.99 -1.73
CA ILE A 315 12.82 -13.52 -0.37
C ILE A 315 11.55 -14.04 0.30
N LYS A 316 10.40 -14.06 -0.40
CA LYS A 316 9.08 -14.42 0.17
C LYS A 316 9.05 -15.78 0.85
N ASP A 317 9.83 -16.74 0.34
CA ASP A 317 9.92 -18.09 0.86
C ASP A 317 11.08 -18.27 1.85
N HIS A 318 11.86 -17.20 2.10
CA HIS A 318 13.00 -17.24 3.01
C HIS A 318 12.54 -17.00 4.45
N LYS A 319 12.55 -18.05 5.26
CA LYS A 319 11.99 -18.07 6.62
C LYS A 319 12.59 -17.05 7.60
N ILE A 320 13.78 -16.56 7.34
CA ILE A 320 14.50 -15.59 8.19
C ILE A 320 14.40 -14.19 7.59
N LEU A 321 14.78 -14.01 6.33
CA LEU A 321 14.88 -12.68 5.72
C LEU A 321 13.53 -11.99 5.53
N PHE A 322 12.49 -12.72 5.12
CA PHE A 322 11.19 -12.14 4.85
C PHE A 322 10.53 -11.51 6.09
N PRO A 323 10.42 -12.20 7.25
CA PRO A 323 9.87 -11.60 8.46
C PRO A 323 10.69 -10.40 8.94
N ILE A 324 12.02 -10.51 8.95
CA ILE A 324 12.90 -9.43 9.42
C ILE A 324 12.79 -8.20 8.53
N THR A 325 12.89 -8.36 7.22
CA THR A 325 12.75 -7.25 6.26
C THR A 325 11.39 -6.59 6.40
N THR A 326 10.32 -7.36 6.59
CA THR A 326 8.98 -6.83 6.83
C THR A 326 8.91 -5.97 8.10
N ILE A 327 9.53 -6.42 9.20
CA ILE A 327 9.59 -5.65 10.46
C ILE A 327 10.38 -4.37 10.27
N ILE A 328 11.50 -4.41 9.57
CA ILE A 328 12.32 -3.24 9.23
C ILE A 328 11.50 -2.19 8.47
N ILE A 329 10.76 -2.63 7.45
CA ILE A 329 9.91 -1.75 6.65
C ILE A 329 8.78 -1.16 7.53
N MET A 330 8.16 -1.98 8.37
CA MET A 330 7.13 -1.53 9.30
C MET A 330 7.66 -0.47 10.29
N GLU A 331 8.86 -0.68 10.83
CA GLU A 331 9.53 0.29 11.70
C GLU A 331 9.77 1.62 10.99
N ALA A 332 10.33 1.58 9.78
CA ALA A 332 10.56 2.76 8.96
C ALA A 332 9.24 3.51 8.67
N PHE A 333 8.16 2.79 8.40
CA PHE A 333 6.83 3.37 8.19
C PHE A 333 6.26 4.01 9.47
N ILE A 334 6.38 3.36 10.62
CA ILE A 334 5.94 3.89 11.92
C ILE A 334 6.68 5.19 12.23
N ASN A 335 7.99 5.23 12.05
CA ASN A 335 8.80 6.43 12.23
C ASN A 335 8.33 7.57 11.30
N LYS A 336 8.06 7.26 10.04
CA LYS A 336 7.48 8.22 9.09
C LYS A 336 6.11 8.72 9.54
N MET A 337 5.25 7.86 10.07
CA MET A 337 3.93 8.25 10.58
C MET A 337 4.02 9.24 11.73
N ARG A 338 4.98 9.05 12.62
CA ARG A 338 5.19 9.91 13.80
C ARG A 338 5.70 11.29 13.42
N LYS A 339 6.70 11.34 12.55
CA LYS A 339 7.33 12.61 12.12
C LYS A 339 6.38 13.46 11.26
N LEU A 340 5.58 12.86 10.40
CA LEU A 340 4.67 13.56 9.49
C LEU A 340 3.23 13.61 10.03
N LYS A 341 3.02 14.21 11.20
CA LYS A 341 1.68 14.40 11.77
C LYS A 341 0.80 15.25 10.83
N GLY A 342 -0.49 14.85 10.68
CA GLY A 342 -1.44 15.57 9.83
C GLY A 342 -1.41 15.21 8.34
N ILE A 343 -0.39 14.55 7.84
CA ILE A 343 -0.32 14.05 6.46
C ILE A 343 -0.98 12.68 6.41
N ARG A 344 -1.79 12.44 5.37
CA ARG A 344 -2.44 11.15 5.14
C ARG A 344 -1.40 10.11 4.67
N LYS A 345 -1.47 8.90 5.22
CA LYS A 345 -0.57 7.78 4.89
C LYS A 345 -1.40 6.54 4.57
N LEU A 346 -0.89 5.73 3.66
CA LEU A 346 -1.45 4.47 3.23
C LEU A 346 -0.34 3.43 3.13
#